data_4e2dfd22bb98162a150d96fc1a8ddbb2
#
_entry.id   4e2dfd22bb98162a150d96fc1a8ddbb2
#
_cell.length_a   1.000
_cell.length_b   1.000
_cell.length_c   1.000
_cell.angle_alpha   90.00
_cell.angle_beta   90.00
_cell.angle_gamma   90.00
#
_symmetry.space_group_name_H-M   'P 1'
#
loop_
_entity.id
_entity.type
_entity.pdbx_description
1 polymer ?
#
loop_
_entity_poly.entity_id
_entity_poly.type
_entity_poly.pdbx_seq_one_letter_code
_entity_poly.pdbx_strand_id
1 'polypeptide(L)'
;MSRSPYLFSTHDLPRRPGEMREYFVPIEVHDVMGFDILAIATDEPIDIELKLESVSDGVLATANVRSLATGECTRCLDPVEIDIDENFVELYEYSEDPRILRKREKKMSERAKAKKLEEEELDEEDEIRQMDGEDIDLEGPIRDAIILNLPINPLCTPDCPGLCPECGEKWRDLPDDHAHQVTDIRWAGLEGLELPESE
;
A
#
# COMPACT_ATOMS: atom_id res chain seq x y z
N MET A 1 18.39 15.07 -14.13
CA MET A 1 17.40 14.09 -13.71
C MET A 1 17.58 13.91 -12.20
N SER A 2 16.61 14.23 -11.41
CA SER A 2 16.65 14.04 -9.95
C SER A 2 16.69 12.53 -9.68
N ARG A 3 17.56 12.06 -8.78
CA ARG A 3 17.58 10.68 -8.31
C ARG A 3 16.28 10.41 -7.56
N SER A 4 15.67 9.23 -7.71
CA SER A 4 14.47 8.87 -6.95
C SER A 4 14.76 8.99 -5.44
N PRO A 5 13.88 9.57 -4.63
CA PRO A 5 14.06 9.68 -3.19
C PRO A 5 14.04 8.31 -2.48
N TYR A 6 13.55 7.27 -3.17
CA TYR A 6 13.47 5.91 -2.66
C TYR A 6 14.73 5.06 -2.94
N LEU A 7 15.67 5.58 -3.75
CA LEU A 7 16.94 4.91 -4.00
C LEU A 7 17.91 5.13 -2.85
N PHE A 8 18.26 4.07 -2.14
CA PHE A 8 19.16 4.09 -1.00
C PHE A 8 20.50 3.41 -1.35
N SER A 9 21.61 4.07 -1.00
CA SER A 9 22.95 3.52 -1.27
C SER A 9 23.42 2.64 -0.10
N THR A 10 23.87 1.45 -0.44
CA THR A 10 24.48 0.49 0.50
C THR A 10 26.00 0.60 0.57
N HIS A 11 26.61 1.65 -0.01
CA HIS A 11 28.05 1.84 -0.10
C HIS A 11 28.79 1.70 1.25
N ASP A 12 28.18 2.19 2.32
CA ASP A 12 28.77 2.15 3.66
C ASP A 12 28.57 0.81 4.38
N LEU A 13 27.85 -0.14 3.78
CA LEU A 13 27.64 -1.47 4.32
C LEU A 13 28.72 -2.43 3.78
N PRO A 14 29.62 -2.95 4.64
CA PRO A 14 30.61 -3.93 4.19
C PRO A 14 29.92 -5.21 3.69
N ARG A 15 30.38 -5.75 2.56
CA ARG A 15 29.86 -7.01 1.97
C ARG A 15 30.35 -8.25 2.73
N ARG A 16 30.28 -8.25 4.05
CA ARG A 16 30.60 -9.40 4.90
C ARG A 16 29.34 -9.86 5.60
N PRO A 17 28.95 -11.15 5.48
CA PRO A 17 27.76 -11.65 6.15
C PRO A 17 27.79 -11.36 7.66
N GLY A 18 26.67 -10.81 8.17
CA GLY A 18 26.50 -10.39 9.56
C GLY A 18 26.89 -8.94 9.85
N GLU A 19 27.44 -8.20 8.92
CA GLU A 19 27.60 -6.74 9.07
C GLU A 19 26.26 -6.05 8.89
N MET A 20 25.98 -5.08 9.78
CA MET A 20 24.71 -4.34 9.78
C MET A 20 24.92 -2.84 9.95
N ARG A 21 23.96 -2.08 9.45
CA ARG A 21 23.85 -0.63 9.62
C ARG A 21 22.40 -0.22 9.79
N GLU A 22 22.20 0.81 10.59
CA GLU A 22 20.89 1.41 10.84
C GLU A 22 20.89 2.85 10.34
N TYR A 23 19.80 3.24 9.72
CA TYR A 23 19.61 4.56 9.14
C TYR A 23 18.23 5.10 9.49
N PHE A 24 18.15 6.40 9.65
CA PHE A 24 16.88 7.11 9.69
C PHE A 24 16.77 7.93 8.41
N VAL A 25 15.74 7.67 7.61
CA VAL A 25 15.57 8.23 6.28
C VAL A 25 14.19 8.88 6.18
N PRO A 26 14.07 10.21 6.36
CA PRO A 26 12.85 10.90 6.02
C PRO A 26 12.75 11.03 4.49
N ILE A 27 11.62 10.63 3.93
CA ILE A 27 11.32 10.74 2.49
C ILE A 27 10.18 11.72 2.30
N GLU A 28 10.39 12.73 1.45
CA GLU A 28 9.32 13.61 0.99
C GLU A 28 8.50 12.88 -0.07
N VAL A 29 7.19 12.80 0.13
CA VAL A 29 6.26 12.18 -0.81
C VAL A 29 6.05 13.09 -2.00
N HIS A 30 6.37 12.62 -3.21
CA HIS A 30 6.18 13.42 -4.42
C HIS A 30 4.84 13.14 -5.11
N ASP A 31 4.31 11.93 -4.93
CA ASP A 31 3.02 11.50 -5.47
C ASP A 31 2.13 11.00 -4.33
N VAL A 32 0.85 11.29 -4.39
CA VAL A 32 -0.13 10.81 -3.40
C VAL A 32 -0.07 9.29 -3.29
N MET A 33 0.05 8.76 -2.06
CA MET A 33 0.17 7.34 -1.82
C MET A 33 -1.03 6.83 -1.02
N GLY A 34 -1.91 6.06 -1.68
CA GLY A 34 -3.13 5.51 -1.07
C GLY A 34 -4.29 5.41 -2.05
N PHE A 35 -5.50 5.53 -1.51
CA PHE A 35 -6.76 5.49 -2.26
C PHE A 35 -7.37 6.89 -2.33
N ASP A 36 -8.35 7.10 -3.22
CA ASP A 36 -9.03 8.38 -3.38
C ASP A 36 -9.67 8.92 -2.08
N ILE A 37 -10.08 8.01 -1.18
CA ILE A 37 -10.76 8.36 0.08
C ILE A 37 -9.83 8.43 1.29
N LEU A 38 -8.62 7.87 1.19
CA LEU A 38 -7.61 7.85 2.26
C LEU A 38 -6.23 7.71 1.68
N ALA A 39 -5.36 8.68 1.89
CA ALA A 39 -4.00 8.67 1.34
C ALA A 39 -3.04 9.51 2.18
N ILE A 40 -1.74 9.27 1.99
CA ILE A 40 -0.67 10.15 2.43
C ILE A 40 -0.56 11.28 1.40
N ALA A 41 -0.66 12.52 1.85
CA ALA A 41 -0.54 13.70 1.01
C ALA A 41 0.92 13.96 0.59
N THR A 42 1.13 14.74 -0.46
CA THR A 42 2.47 15.06 -1.00
C THR A 42 3.33 15.94 -0.10
N ASP A 43 2.74 16.57 0.90
CA ASP A 43 3.41 17.40 1.91
C ASP A 43 3.67 16.66 3.23
N GLU A 44 3.17 15.41 3.34
CA GLU A 44 3.38 14.58 4.51
C GLU A 44 4.63 13.71 4.35
N PRO A 45 5.60 13.77 5.28
CA PRO A 45 6.80 12.96 5.20
C PRO A 45 6.52 11.49 5.55
N ILE A 46 7.32 10.60 4.96
CA ILE A 46 7.43 9.21 5.40
C ILE A 46 8.75 9.06 6.15
N ASP A 47 8.66 8.76 7.43
CA ASP A 47 9.81 8.46 8.27
C ASP A 47 10.14 6.97 8.21
N ILE A 48 11.38 6.64 7.86
CA ILE A 48 11.82 5.25 7.71
C ILE A 48 12.99 4.97 8.65
N GLU A 49 12.80 4.02 9.56
CA GLU A 49 13.88 3.40 10.32
C GLU A 49 14.35 2.16 9.53
N LEU A 50 15.46 2.29 8.82
CA LEU A 50 15.99 1.28 7.92
C LEU A 50 17.18 0.57 8.55
N LYS A 51 17.10 -0.75 8.66
CA LYS A 51 18.21 -1.62 9.03
C LYS A 51 18.62 -2.44 7.81
N LEU A 52 19.89 -2.33 7.42
CA LEU A 52 20.48 -3.13 6.37
C LEU A 52 21.44 -4.15 6.97
N GLU A 53 21.32 -5.40 6.55
CA GLU A 53 22.20 -6.50 6.96
C GLU A 53 22.76 -7.19 5.73
N SER A 54 24.10 -7.29 5.66
CA SER A 54 24.78 -8.03 4.61
C SER A 54 24.63 -9.53 4.83
N VAL A 55 24.07 -10.23 3.85
CA VAL A 55 23.95 -11.69 3.83
C VAL A 55 24.80 -12.28 2.71
N SER A 56 24.87 -13.62 2.60
CA SER A 56 25.74 -14.29 1.63
C SER A 56 25.42 -13.90 0.19
N ASP A 57 24.14 -13.75 -0.12
CA ASP A 57 23.63 -13.60 -1.49
C ASP A 57 23.15 -12.17 -1.81
N GLY A 58 23.14 -11.27 -0.79
CA GLY A 58 22.61 -9.93 -0.99
C GLY A 58 22.62 -9.06 0.26
N VAL A 59 21.67 -8.15 0.31
CA VAL A 59 21.40 -7.26 1.43
C VAL A 59 19.97 -7.45 1.89
N LEU A 60 19.78 -7.80 3.16
CA LEU A 60 18.47 -7.85 3.80
C LEU A 60 18.15 -6.47 4.33
N ALA A 61 17.07 -5.88 3.83
CA ALA A 61 16.51 -4.62 4.29
C ALA A 61 15.32 -4.91 5.22
N THR A 62 15.42 -4.44 6.46
CA THR A 62 14.31 -4.43 7.42
C THR A 62 13.97 -2.99 7.71
N ALA A 63 12.74 -2.59 7.50
CA ALA A 63 12.35 -1.20 7.73
C ALA A 63 11.06 -1.11 8.54
N ASN A 64 10.97 -0.07 9.37
CA ASN A 64 9.74 0.42 9.96
C ASN A 64 9.40 1.75 9.25
N VAL A 65 8.16 1.87 8.79
CA VAL A 65 7.65 2.99 8.01
C VAL A 65 6.57 3.68 8.81
N ARG A 66 6.75 4.99 9.07
CA ARG A 66 5.77 5.81 9.79
C ARG A 66 5.35 7.00 8.96
N SER A 67 4.06 7.29 8.94
CA SER A 67 3.48 8.46 8.29
C SER A 67 2.05 8.69 8.77
N LEU A 68 1.39 9.73 8.26
CA LEU A 68 0.00 10.05 8.53
C LEU A 68 -0.81 9.99 7.24
N ALA A 69 -1.83 9.13 7.20
CA ALA A 69 -2.82 9.13 6.13
C ALA A 69 -4.02 9.97 6.52
N THR A 70 -4.46 10.83 5.59
CA THR A 70 -5.62 11.68 5.76
C THR A 70 -6.69 11.35 4.73
N GLY A 71 -7.95 11.51 5.10
CA GLY A 71 -9.06 11.19 4.21
C GLY A 71 -10.41 11.52 4.79
N GLU A 72 -11.45 10.82 4.33
CA GLU A 72 -12.83 11.04 4.75
C GLU A 72 -13.47 9.72 5.20
N CYS A 73 -14.32 9.82 6.22
CA CYS A 73 -15.14 8.70 6.69
C CYS A 73 -16.11 8.25 5.60
N THR A 74 -16.09 6.96 5.24
CA THR A 74 -16.97 6.41 4.19
C THR A 74 -18.45 6.47 4.52
N ARG A 75 -18.82 6.73 5.81
CA ARG A 75 -20.21 6.81 6.24
C ARG A 75 -20.73 8.22 6.43
N CYS A 76 -19.94 9.14 6.99
CA CYS A 76 -20.41 10.48 7.35
C CYS A 76 -19.62 11.61 6.71
N LEU A 77 -18.60 11.30 5.91
CA LEU A 77 -17.73 12.24 5.19
C LEU A 77 -16.94 13.19 6.10
N ASP A 78 -16.82 12.85 7.40
CA ASP A 78 -15.95 13.61 8.30
C ASP A 78 -14.47 13.30 7.98
N PRO A 79 -13.58 14.26 8.23
CA PRO A 79 -12.15 14.02 8.09
C PRO A 79 -11.69 12.89 9.03
N VAL A 80 -10.79 12.07 8.53
CA VAL A 80 -10.17 10.95 9.25
C VAL A 80 -8.68 11.06 9.10
N GLU A 81 -7.96 10.86 10.20
CA GLU A 81 -6.51 10.77 10.26
C GLU A 81 -6.15 9.39 10.81
N ILE A 82 -5.23 8.71 10.15
CA ILE A 82 -4.77 7.36 10.51
C ILE A 82 -3.27 7.35 10.55
N ASP A 83 -2.72 7.06 11.73
CA ASP A 83 -1.30 6.83 11.90
C ASP A 83 -0.90 5.52 11.22
N ILE A 84 0.13 5.58 10.40
CA ILE A 84 0.77 4.43 9.76
C ILE A 84 2.02 4.09 10.55
N ASP A 85 2.15 2.84 10.99
CA ASP A 85 3.34 2.29 11.67
C ASP A 85 3.48 0.83 11.22
N GLU A 86 4.14 0.64 10.05
CA GLU A 86 4.19 -0.63 9.36
C GLU A 86 5.64 -1.08 9.14
N ASN A 87 5.82 -2.39 9.06
CA ASN A 87 7.14 -2.98 8.88
C ASN A 87 7.17 -3.81 7.61
N PHE A 88 8.33 -3.80 6.94
CA PHE A 88 8.63 -4.75 5.89
C PHE A 88 10.03 -5.34 6.04
N VAL A 89 10.22 -6.50 5.42
CA VAL A 89 11.53 -7.17 5.29
C VAL A 89 11.67 -7.60 3.84
N GLU A 90 12.74 -7.16 3.19
CA GLU A 90 12.99 -7.42 1.77
C GLU A 90 14.44 -7.83 1.53
N LEU A 91 14.65 -8.83 0.67
CA LEU A 91 15.98 -9.27 0.27
C LEU A 91 16.32 -8.70 -1.12
N TYR A 92 17.45 -8.00 -1.20
CA TYR A 92 18.01 -7.50 -2.44
C TYR A 92 19.24 -8.33 -2.80
N GLU A 93 19.14 -9.14 -3.85
CA GLU A 93 20.26 -9.95 -4.31
C GLU A 93 21.33 -9.10 -5.00
N TYR A 94 22.58 -9.49 -4.81
CA TYR A 94 23.69 -8.90 -5.58
C TYR A 94 23.51 -9.22 -7.06
N SER A 95 23.47 -8.19 -7.91
CA SER A 95 23.42 -8.39 -9.35
C SER A 95 24.65 -9.17 -9.81
N GLU A 96 24.44 -10.27 -10.53
CA GLU A 96 25.54 -11.01 -11.19
C GLU A 96 26.19 -10.12 -12.25
N ASP A 97 27.55 -10.18 -12.35
CA ASP A 97 28.28 -9.47 -13.41
C ASP A 97 27.70 -9.84 -14.79
N PRO A 98 27.23 -8.86 -15.59
CA PRO A 98 26.68 -9.10 -16.93
C PRO A 98 27.57 -9.94 -17.86
N ARG A 99 28.88 -9.94 -17.60
CA ARG A 99 29.88 -10.77 -18.35
C ARG A 99 29.76 -12.25 -17.97
N ILE A 100 29.39 -12.53 -16.71
CA ILE A 100 29.22 -13.90 -16.22
C ILE A 100 27.89 -14.44 -16.75
N LEU A 101 26.82 -13.65 -16.69
CA LEU A 101 25.49 -14.00 -17.26
C LEU A 101 25.62 -14.34 -18.75
N ARG A 102 26.25 -13.49 -19.56
CA ARG A 102 26.44 -13.73 -20.99
C ARG A 102 27.29 -15.00 -21.30
N LYS A 103 28.25 -15.36 -20.42
CA LYS A 103 29.01 -16.61 -20.56
C LYS A 103 28.17 -17.83 -20.19
N ARG A 104 27.30 -17.73 -19.19
CA ARG A 104 26.36 -18.79 -18.80
C ARG A 104 25.34 -19.04 -19.91
N GLU A 105 24.70 -18.01 -20.43
CA GLU A 105 23.70 -18.08 -21.51
C GLU A 105 24.34 -18.73 -22.80
N LYS A 106 25.57 -18.38 -23.15
CA LYS A 106 26.25 -18.99 -24.29
C LYS A 106 26.57 -20.49 -24.10
N LYS A 107 26.64 -20.98 -22.87
CA LYS A 107 26.89 -22.40 -22.55
C LYS A 107 25.63 -23.22 -22.36
N MET A 108 24.48 -22.57 -22.21
CA MET A 108 23.20 -23.26 -22.05
C MET A 108 22.71 -23.84 -23.36
N SER A 109 22.24 -25.11 -23.32
CA SER A 109 21.57 -25.74 -24.47
C SER A 109 20.21 -25.07 -24.73
N GLU A 110 19.75 -25.14 -25.99
CA GLU A 110 18.41 -24.59 -26.35
C GLU A 110 17.26 -25.11 -25.45
N ARG A 111 17.35 -26.40 -25.05
CA ARG A 111 16.36 -27.00 -24.14
C ARG A 111 16.43 -26.44 -22.71
N ALA A 112 17.62 -26.07 -22.24
CA ALA A 112 17.79 -25.42 -20.93
C ALA A 112 17.34 -23.98 -20.96
N LYS A 113 17.48 -23.27 -22.08
CA LYS A 113 16.95 -21.92 -22.27
C LYS A 113 15.43 -21.90 -22.29
N ALA A 114 14.79 -22.87 -22.99
CA ALA A 114 13.34 -22.99 -23.03
C ALA A 114 12.76 -23.27 -21.62
N LYS A 115 13.42 -24.17 -20.86
CA LYS A 115 12.99 -24.47 -19.49
C LYS A 115 13.16 -23.27 -18.55
N LYS A 116 14.23 -22.47 -18.72
CA LYS A 116 14.46 -21.25 -17.94
C LYS A 116 13.39 -20.20 -18.24
N LEU A 117 12.98 -20.04 -19.51
CA LEU A 117 11.89 -19.14 -19.91
C LEU A 117 10.55 -19.57 -19.31
N GLU A 118 10.24 -20.89 -19.28
CA GLU A 118 9.03 -21.39 -18.63
C GLU A 118 9.07 -21.20 -17.09
N GLU A 119 10.24 -21.32 -16.46
CA GLU A 119 10.44 -21.05 -15.03
C GLU A 119 10.32 -19.53 -14.74
N GLU A 120 10.90 -18.66 -15.55
CA GLU A 120 10.80 -17.20 -15.43
C GLU A 120 9.35 -16.69 -15.61
N GLU A 121 8.53 -17.30 -16.50
CA GLU A 121 7.10 -16.98 -16.64
C GLU A 121 6.25 -17.42 -15.41
N LEU A 122 6.72 -18.42 -14.65
CA LEU A 122 6.05 -18.90 -13.44
C LEU A 122 6.51 -18.16 -12.16
N ASP A 123 7.74 -17.61 -12.19
CA ASP A 123 8.35 -16.91 -11.06
C ASP A 123 8.08 -15.38 -11.07
N GLU A 124 7.26 -14.84 -11.98
CA GLU A 124 6.85 -13.43 -11.98
C GLU A 124 6.11 -13.02 -10.69
N GLU A 125 5.62 -13.98 -9.90
CA GLU A 125 4.95 -13.72 -8.61
C GLU A 125 5.93 -13.57 -7.42
N ASP A 126 7.18 -14.05 -7.55
CA ASP A 126 8.22 -13.95 -6.52
C ASP A 126 9.50 -13.28 -7.11
N GLU A 127 9.34 -12.11 -7.70
CA GLU A 127 10.48 -11.39 -8.29
C GLU A 127 11.43 -10.94 -7.19
N ILE A 128 12.49 -11.74 -6.96
CA ILE A 128 13.58 -11.39 -6.04
C ILE A 128 14.17 -10.08 -6.52
N ARG A 129 14.10 -9.05 -5.69
CA ARG A 129 14.61 -7.71 -6.02
C ARG A 129 16.12 -7.76 -6.17
N GLN A 130 16.62 -7.20 -7.25
CA GLN A 130 18.06 -7.10 -7.50
C GLN A 130 18.56 -5.69 -7.17
N MET A 131 19.78 -5.64 -6.66
CA MET A 131 20.48 -4.37 -6.47
C MET A 131 20.88 -3.76 -7.82
N ASP A 132 20.76 -2.44 -7.97
CA ASP A 132 21.37 -1.70 -9.08
C ASP A 132 22.74 -1.17 -8.64
N GLY A 133 23.78 -1.97 -8.87
CA GLY A 133 25.14 -1.69 -8.43
C GLY A 133 25.29 -1.74 -6.90
N GLU A 134 25.29 -0.58 -6.24
CA GLU A 134 25.33 -0.45 -4.77
C GLU A 134 24.04 0.18 -4.23
N ASP A 135 23.04 0.36 -5.07
CA ASP A 135 21.78 0.97 -4.68
C ASP A 135 20.67 -0.08 -4.58
N ILE A 136 19.76 0.12 -3.62
CA ILE A 136 18.51 -0.62 -3.45
C ILE A 136 17.34 0.34 -3.67
N ASP A 137 16.28 -0.16 -4.30
CA ASP A 137 15.06 0.58 -4.51
C ASP A 137 14.01 0.19 -3.46
N LEU A 138 13.68 1.13 -2.58
CA LEU A 138 12.74 0.94 -1.48
C LEU A 138 11.30 1.34 -1.87
N GLU A 139 11.06 1.87 -3.09
CA GLU A 139 9.74 2.39 -3.47
C GLU A 139 8.65 1.33 -3.38
N GLY A 140 8.87 0.17 -4.02
CA GLY A 140 7.91 -0.93 -4.02
C GLY A 140 7.57 -1.40 -2.60
N PRO A 141 8.54 -1.85 -1.79
CA PRO A 141 8.28 -2.31 -0.42
C PRO A 141 7.61 -1.28 0.48
N ILE A 142 7.99 0.00 0.39
CA ILE A 142 7.35 1.08 1.15
C ILE A 142 5.89 1.24 0.72
N ARG A 143 5.63 1.29 -0.59
CA ARG A 143 4.30 1.40 -1.14
C ARG A 143 3.41 0.23 -0.72
N ASP A 144 3.93 -0.99 -0.79
CA ASP A 144 3.22 -2.21 -0.40
C ASP A 144 2.91 -2.21 1.10
N ALA A 145 3.89 -1.87 1.95
CA ALA A 145 3.70 -1.78 3.39
C ALA A 145 2.62 -0.76 3.78
N ILE A 146 2.53 0.37 3.08
CA ILE A 146 1.52 1.39 3.33
C ILE A 146 0.16 0.97 2.76
N ILE A 147 0.06 0.72 1.45
CA ILE A 147 -1.22 0.56 0.76
C ILE A 147 -1.98 -0.68 1.23
N LEU A 148 -1.28 -1.81 1.47
CA LEU A 148 -1.93 -3.05 1.90
C LEU A 148 -2.50 -2.98 3.32
N ASN A 149 -2.00 -2.06 4.15
CA ASN A 149 -2.44 -1.88 5.53
C ASN A 149 -3.45 -0.71 5.70
N LEU A 150 -3.63 0.13 4.68
CA LEU A 150 -4.68 1.14 4.72
C LEU A 150 -6.07 0.51 4.72
N PRO A 151 -6.98 0.94 5.61
CA PRO A 151 -8.36 0.44 5.60
C PRO A 151 -9.09 0.90 4.33
N ILE A 152 -9.69 -0.05 3.61
CA ILE A 152 -10.49 0.22 2.40
C ILE A 152 -11.72 1.09 2.75
N ASN A 153 -12.24 0.97 3.97
CA ASN A 153 -13.38 1.73 4.46
C ASN A 153 -13.00 2.49 5.74
N PRO A 154 -12.34 3.65 5.63
CA PRO A 154 -11.99 4.45 6.80
C PRO A 154 -13.24 4.98 7.51
N LEU A 155 -13.25 4.91 8.83
CA LEU A 155 -14.35 5.37 9.68
C LEU A 155 -13.82 6.36 10.72
N CYS A 156 -14.55 7.45 10.96
CA CYS A 156 -14.20 8.41 12.02
C CYS A 156 -14.35 7.79 13.43
N THR A 157 -15.29 6.84 13.58
CA THR A 157 -15.46 5.99 14.78
C THR A 157 -15.94 4.61 14.34
N PRO A 158 -15.62 3.54 15.09
CA PRO A 158 -16.06 2.18 14.74
C PRO A 158 -17.57 2.05 14.51
N ASP A 159 -18.36 2.76 15.33
CA ASP A 159 -19.82 2.74 15.29
C ASP A 159 -20.41 3.99 14.62
N CYS A 160 -19.70 4.59 13.65
CA CYS A 160 -20.20 5.76 12.95
C CYS A 160 -21.59 5.50 12.35
N PRO A 161 -22.64 6.24 12.74
CA PRO A 161 -24.00 6.02 12.24
C PRO A 161 -24.19 6.47 10.78
N GLY A 162 -23.27 7.29 10.26
CA GLY A 162 -23.32 7.78 8.88
C GLY A 162 -24.25 8.96 8.66
N LEU A 163 -24.73 9.07 7.42
CA LEU A 163 -25.67 10.09 6.96
C LEU A 163 -27.06 9.49 6.81
N CYS A 164 -28.08 10.30 7.02
CA CYS A 164 -29.44 9.94 6.65
C CYS A 164 -29.53 9.86 5.10
N PRO A 165 -30.01 8.74 4.52
CA PRO A 165 -30.07 8.57 3.07
C PRO A 165 -31.02 9.53 2.36
N GLU A 166 -31.96 10.13 3.10
CA GLU A 166 -33.00 11.01 2.54
C GLU A 166 -32.57 12.48 2.53
N CYS A 167 -32.08 13.00 3.68
CA CYS A 167 -31.71 14.41 3.80
C CYS A 167 -30.21 14.65 3.73
N GLY A 168 -29.36 13.60 3.83
CA GLY A 168 -27.91 13.75 3.82
C GLY A 168 -27.32 14.31 5.11
N GLU A 169 -28.13 14.58 6.13
CA GLU A 169 -27.64 15.04 7.42
C GLU A 169 -27.03 13.88 8.23
N LYS A 170 -26.10 14.20 9.12
CA LYS A 170 -25.43 13.18 9.95
C LYS A 170 -26.39 12.66 11.02
N TRP A 171 -26.55 11.36 11.10
CA TRP A 171 -27.43 10.73 12.10
C TRP A 171 -27.12 11.14 13.54
N ARG A 172 -25.86 11.43 13.87
CA ARG A 172 -25.47 11.88 15.22
C ARG A 172 -25.99 13.27 15.58
N ASP A 173 -26.31 14.10 14.58
CA ASP A 173 -26.76 15.48 14.75
C ASP A 173 -28.30 15.58 14.64
N LEU A 174 -28.97 14.47 14.30
CA LEU A 174 -30.41 14.39 14.16
C LEU A 174 -31.10 13.94 15.47
N PRO A 175 -32.33 14.37 15.72
CA PRO A 175 -33.09 13.90 16.86
C PRO A 175 -33.46 12.42 16.74
N ASP A 176 -33.68 11.73 17.87
CA ASP A 176 -33.96 10.29 17.91
C ASP A 176 -35.26 9.88 17.17
N ASP A 177 -36.17 10.80 17.00
CA ASP A 177 -37.46 10.63 16.31
C ASP A 177 -37.41 11.07 14.84
N HIS A 178 -36.18 11.32 14.30
CA HIS A 178 -36.01 11.73 12.92
C HIS A 178 -36.53 10.66 11.95
N ALA A 179 -37.48 11.04 11.14
CA ALA A 179 -38.09 10.16 10.14
C ALA A 179 -38.51 10.95 8.89
N HIS A 180 -38.44 10.30 7.73
CA HIS A 180 -38.93 10.83 6.47
C HIS A 180 -40.14 10.01 6.00
N GLN A 181 -41.13 10.69 5.45
CA GLN A 181 -42.20 10.02 4.73
C GLN A 181 -41.79 9.85 3.29
N VAL A 182 -41.15 8.71 2.98
CA VAL A 182 -40.73 8.38 1.64
C VAL A 182 -41.69 7.40 1.02
N THR A 183 -42.48 7.87 0.05
CA THR A 183 -43.28 6.99 -0.80
C THR A 183 -42.41 6.60 -2.03
N ASP A 184 -42.03 5.34 -2.15
CA ASP A 184 -41.34 4.86 -3.38
C ASP A 184 -42.28 5.12 -4.58
N ILE A 185 -41.73 5.83 -5.57
CA ILE A 185 -42.51 6.25 -6.76
C ILE A 185 -43.12 5.06 -7.51
N ARG A 186 -42.56 3.86 -7.36
CA ARG A 186 -43.08 2.61 -7.93
C ARG A 186 -44.37 2.16 -7.25
N TRP A 187 -44.60 2.57 -5.99
CA TRP A 187 -45.78 2.24 -5.18
C TRP A 187 -46.75 3.39 -5.06
N ALA A 188 -46.46 4.57 -5.64
CA ALA A 188 -47.32 5.74 -5.60
C ALA A 188 -48.77 5.47 -6.13
N GLY A 189 -48.90 4.53 -7.06
CA GLY A 189 -50.20 4.08 -7.56
C GLY A 189 -51.06 3.26 -6.58
N LEU A 190 -50.47 2.82 -5.45
CA LEU A 190 -51.15 2.09 -4.39
C LEU A 190 -51.56 3.02 -3.22
N GLU A 191 -51.15 4.26 -3.26
CA GLU A 191 -51.54 5.30 -2.29
C GLU A 191 -53.06 5.52 -2.40
N GLY A 192 -53.84 5.09 -1.38
CA GLY A 192 -55.29 5.17 -1.38
C GLY A 192 -56.03 3.84 -1.62
N LEU A 193 -55.30 2.74 -1.76
CA LEU A 193 -55.90 1.40 -1.83
C LEU A 193 -56.34 0.97 -0.43
N GLU A 194 -57.61 1.05 -0.14
CA GLU A 194 -58.20 0.47 1.06
C GLU A 194 -58.31 -1.05 0.89
N LEU A 195 -57.56 -1.81 1.70
CA LEU A 195 -57.71 -3.25 1.76
C LEU A 195 -59.00 -3.60 2.52
N PRO A 196 -59.84 -4.52 1.97
CA PRO A 196 -61.01 -4.99 2.72
C PRO A 196 -60.55 -5.68 4.00
N GLU A 197 -61.16 -5.28 5.14
CA GLU A 197 -60.90 -5.94 6.43
C GLU A 197 -61.27 -7.43 6.29
N SER A 198 -60.33 -8.32 6.61
CA SER A 198 -60.58 -9.77 6.65
C SER A 198 -61.49 -10.09 7.86
N GLU A 199 -62.70 -10.58 7.60
CA GLU A 199 -63.57 -11.18 8.62
C GLU A 199 -62.95 -12.47 9.21
#